data_86fa66d2c369c49cad42e7e1b4cb0962
#
_entry.id   86fa66d2c369c49cad42e7e1b4cb0962
#
_cell.length_a   1.000
_cell.length_b   1.000
_cell.length_c   1.000
_cell.angle_alpha   90.00
_cell.angle_beta   90.00
_cell.angle_gamma   90.00
#
_symmetry.space_group_name_H-M   'P 1'
#
loop_
_entity.id
_entity.type
_entity.pdbx_description
1 polymer ?
#
loop_
_entity_poly.entity_id
_entity_poly.type
_entity_poly.pdbx_seq_one_letter_code
_entity_poly.pdbx_strand_id
1 'polypeptide(L)'
;METKPAYLDESLSFEERAKDLVSRMTLEEKVSQMLHSAPAIPRLGIPAYNWWNEALHGVARAGVATVFPQAIGLAATFDEDLIYKIADIISTEGRAKYHENVRKGDRDIYKGLTFWSPNINIFRDPRWGRGHETYGEDPYLTARLGVAFVKGIQGNDRKYLKAAACAKHYAVHSGPESERHSFNAVVSKKDLRETYLPAFKALVKEAKVEAVMGAYNRTNGEPCCGSKTLLTDILRDEWGFKGHVTSDCWAIKDFYEGHMVTKTAPESVALAVRSGCDLNCGNLFINLLIA
;
A
#
# COMPACT_ATOMS: atom_id res chain seq x y z
N MET A 1 6.56 -17.67 -37.88
CA MET A 1 5.58 -17.41 -36.82
C MET A 1 6.30 -16.68 -35.71
N GLU A 2 5.91 -15.47 -35.40
CA GLU A 2 6.47 -14.80 -34.22
C GLU A 2 6.06 -15.59 -32.96
N THR A 3 7.02 -15.99 -32.18
CA THR A 3 6.76 -16.70 -30.91
C THR A 3 6.05 -15.75 -29.96
N LYS A 4 4.91 -16.18 -29.39
CA LYS A 4 4.17 -15.42 -28.37
C LYS A 4 5.13 -14.97 -27.28
N PRO A 5 5.17 -13.67 -26.91
CA PRO A 5 6.04 -13.19 -25.83
C PRO A 5 5.79 -13.93 -24.50
N ALA A 6 6.86 -14.19 -23.73
CA ALA A 6 6.75 -14.96 -22.49
C ALA A 6 5.83 -14.31 -21.45
N TYR A 7 5.75 -12.98 -21.39
CA TYR A 7 4.85 -12.29 -20.45
C TYR A 7 3.35 -12.56 -20.70
N LEU A 8 2.98 -13.03 -21.90
CA LEU A 8 1.61 -13.42 -22.26
C LEU A 8 1.33 -14.92 -22.01
N ASP A 9 2.34 -15.71 -21.64
CA ASP A 9 2.19 -17.13 -21.38
C ASP A 9 1.76 -17.36 -19.91
N GLU A 10 0.49 -17.71 -19.71
CA GLU A 10 -0.11 -17.93 -18.39
C GLU A 10 0.37 -19.21 -17.70
N SER A 11 1.11 -20.09 -18.39
CA SER A 11 1.72 -21.28 -17.80
C SER A 11 2.99 -20.95 -17.00
N LEU A 12 3.64 -19.81 -17.30
CA LEU A 12 4.82 -19.32 -16.60
C LEU A 12 4.45 -18.64 -15.26
N SER A 13 5.40 -18.59 -14.36
CA SER A 13 5.27 -17.86 -13.10
C SER A 13 5.09 -16.36 -13.32
N PHE A 14 4.48 -15.67 -12.35
CA PHE A 14 4.35 -14.21 -12.42
C PHE A 14 5.70 -13.51 -12.50
N GLU A 15 6.74 -14.03 -11.82
CA GLU A 15 8.09 -13.47 -11.83
C GLU A 15 8.74 -13.59 -13.21
N GLU A 16 8.62 -14.74 -13.87
CA GLU A 16 9.14 -14.94 -15.23
C GLU A 16 8.44 -14.02 -16.22
N ARG A 17 7.13 -13.91 -16.13
CA ARG A 17 6.30 -13.04 -16.97
C ARG A 17 6.64 -11.56 -16.74
N ALA A 18 6.75 -11.13 -15.50
CA ALA A 18 7.11 -9.76 -15.14
C ALA A 18 8.54 -9.41 -15.65
N LYS A 19 9.50 -10.32 -15.48
CA LYS A 19 10.87 -10.13 -15.95
C LYS A 19 10.93 -9.95 -17.47
N ASP A 20 10.23 -10.78 -18.24
CA ASP A 20 10.15 -10.64 -19.70
C ASP A 20 9.49 -9.33 -20.11
N LEU A 21 8.37 -8.97 -19.48
CA LEU A 21 7.67 -7.71 -19.73
C LEU A 21 8.57 -6.48 -19.49
N VAL A 22 9.19 -6.41 -18.29
CA VAL A 22 10.08 -5.30 -17.91
C VAL A 22 11.28 -5.20 -18.84
N SER A 23 11.82 -6.33 -19.34
CA SER A 23 12.94 -6.31 -20.30
C SER A 23 12.58 -5.65 -21.64
N ARG A 24 11.29 -5.61 -21.98
CA ARG A 24 10.77 -5.00 -23.23
C ARG A 24 10.39 -3.52 -23.09
N MET A 25 10.31 -3.02 -21.86
CA MET A 25 9.96 -1.61 -21.57
C MET A 25 11.16 -0.68 -21.78
N THR A 26 10.90 0.52 -22.29
CA THR A 26 11.86 1.63 -22.26
C THR A 26 12.02 2.14 -20.81
N LEU A 27 13.00 2.99 -20.56
CA LEU A 27 13.20 3.59 -19.24
C LEU A 27 11.99 4.45 -18.84
N GLU A 28 11.48 5.25 -19.77
CA GLU A 28 10.30 6.11 -19.57
C GLU A 28 9.06 5.28 -19.24
N GLU A 29 8.85 4.17 -19.96
CA GLU A 29 7.75 3.26 -19.67
C GLU A 29 7.88 2.63 -18.28
N LYS A 30 9.07 2.18 -17.88
CA LYS A 30 9.33 1.66 -16.53
C LYS A 30 8.98 2.69 -15.45
N VAL A 31 9.49 3.90 -15.60
CA VAL A 31 9.22 4.99 -14.66
C VAL A 31 7.73 5.32 -14.60
N SER A 32 7.03 5.34 -15.73
CA SER A 32 5.60 5.61 -15.79
C SER A 32 4.77 4.58 -15.03
N GLN A 33 5.21 3.31 -15.00
CA GLN A 33 4.53 2.24 -14.25
C GLN A 33 4.77 2.32 -12.73
N MET A 34 5.72 3.11 -12.27
CA MET A 34 5.97 3.34 -10.84
C MET A 34 5.10 4.46 -10.25
N LEU A 35 4.17 5.02 -11.02
CA LEU A 35 3.19 6.01 -10.57
C LEU A 35 1.86 5.33 -10.24
N HIS A 36 1.10 5.86 -9.28
CA HIS A 36 -0.22 5.31 -8.94
C HIS A 36 -1.20 5.33 -10.13
N SER A 37 -1.06 6.27 -11.04
CA SER A 37 -1.80 6.36 -12.30
C SER A 37 -0.95 5.82 -13.45
N ALA A 38 -0.69 4.50 -13.45
CA ALA A 38 0.11 3.84 -14.47
C ALA A 38 -0.58 3.91 -15.85
N PRO A 39 0.00 4.59 -16.86
CA PRO A 39 -0.60 4.69 -18.18
C PRO A 39 -0.56 3.37 -18.93
N ALA A 40 -1.37 3.24 -19.98
CA ALA A 40 -1.28 2.11 -20.89
C ALA A 40 0.05 2.10 -21.67
N ILE A 41 0.52 0.91 -22.01
CA ILE A 41 1.63 0.69 -22.96
C ILE A 41 1.07 -0.08 -24.16
N PRO A 42 0.45 0.61 -25.15
CA PRO A 42 -0.28 -0.06 -26.25
C PRO A 42 0.57 -1.03 -27.05
N ARG A 43 1.84 -0.71 -27.31
CA ARG A 43 2.74 -1.58 -28.09
C ARG A 43 3.02 -2.93 -27.40
N LEU A 44 2.81 -3.02 -26.08
CA LEU A 44 2.95 -4.25 -25.29
C LEU A 44 1.56 -4.82 -24.90
N GLY A 45 0.46 -4.20 -25.31
CA GLY A 45 -0.88 -4.64 -24.95
C GLY A 45 -1.21 -4.45 -23.47
N ILE A 46 -0.48 -3.59 -22.76
CA ILE A 46 -0.68 -3.33 -21.33
C ILE A 46 -1.71 -2.21 -21.16
N PRO A 47 -2.85 -2.47 -20.50
CA PRO A 47 -3.86 -1.45 -20.26
C PRO A 47 -3.39 -0.49 -19.14
N ALA A 48 -3.98 0.71 -19.10
CA ALA A 48 -3.82 1.61 -17.96
C ALA A 48 -4.37 0.97 -16.67
N TYR A 49 -3.74 1.30 -15.54
CA TYR A 49 -4.19 0.87 -14.24
C TYR A 49 -4.01 1.99 -13.20
N ASN A 50 -5.03 2.19 -12.35
CA ASN A 50 -4.91 3.10 -11.22
C ASN A 50 -4.81 2.30 -9.92
N TRP A 51 -3.69 2.48 -9.20
CA TRP A 51 -3.38 1.79 -7.96
C TRP A 51 -4.13 2.35 -6.76
N TRP A 52 -4.68 3.58 -6.86
CA TRP A 52 -5.36 4.25 -5.76
C TRP A 52 -6.82 3.83 -5.66
N ASN A 53 -7.09 2.94 -4.72
CA ASN A 53 -8.46 2.51 -4.39
C ASN A 53 -8.59 2.42 -2.87
N GLU A 54 -9.77 2.75 -2.34
CA GLU A 54 -10.04 2.85 -0.91
C GLU A 54 -11.16 1.91 -0.50
N ALA A 55 -10.97 1.22 0.63
CA ALA A 55 -11.96 0.30 1.18
C ALA A 55 -11.83 0.08 2.69
N LEU A 56 -11.62 1.13 3.49
CA LEU A 56 -11.45 1.03 4.94
C LEU A 56 -12.65 0.39 5.64
N HIS A 57 -13.88 0.74 5.21
CA HIS A 57 -15.13 0.19 5.75
C HIS A 57 -16.22 0.07 4.68
N GLY A 58 -15.84 -0.31 3.49
CA GLY A 58 -16.64 -0.41 2.27
C GLY A 58 -15.91 0.18 1.09
N VAL A 59 -16.23 -0.25 -0.13
CA VAL A 59 -15.62 0.32 -1.34
C VAL A 59 -15.97 1.80 -1.44
N ALA A 60 -14.95 2.65 -1.40
CA ALA A 60 -15.14 4.10 -1.38
C ALA A 60 -14.94 4.74 -2.75
N ARG A 61 -15.66 5.85 -2.99
CA ARG A 61 -15.52 6.76 -4.14
C ARG A 61 -15.73 6.10 -5.52
N ALA A 62 -16.37 4.95 -5.56
CA ALA A 62 -16.68 4.21 -6.78
C ALA A 62 -18.21 3.98 -6.93
N GLY A 63 -19.00 5.01 -6.67
CA GLY A 63 -20.45 4.94 -6.66
C GLY A 63 -21.01 4.31 -5.36
N VAL A 64 -22.23 3.78 -5.42
CA VAL A 64 -22.89 3.17 -4.25
C VAL A 64 -22.27 1.81 -3.92
N ALA A 65 -22.00 1.58 -2.64
CA ALA A 65 -21.53 0.31 -2.08
C ALA A 65 -22.05 0.14 -0.66
N THR A 66 -21.92 -1.05 -0.09
CA THR A 66 -22.22 -1.28 1.32
C THR A 66 -21.23 -0.51 2.18
N VAL A 67 -21.75 0.27 3.14
CA VAL A 67 -20.96 1.02 4.12
C VAL A 67 -21.10 0.33 5.47
N PHE A 68 -19.97 -0.15 5.98
CA PHE A 68 -19.87 -0.73 7.32
C PHE A 68 -19.50 0.33 8.36
N PRO A 69 -19.62 0.05 9.66
CA PRO A 69 -19.12 0.95 10.69
C PRO A 69 -17.61 1.26 10.50
N GLN A 70 -17.16 2.39 11.03
CA GLN A 70 -15.74 2.74 11.05
C GLN A 70 -14.93 1.66 11.76
N ALA A 71 -13.65 1.51 11.38
CA ALA A 71 -12.77 0.46 11.91
C ALA A 71 -12.71 0.44 13.45
N ILE A 72 -12.67 1.60 14.10
CA ILE A 72 -12.67 1.70 15.57
C ILE A 72 -13.96 1.12 16.18
N GLY A 73 -15.11 1.29 15.55
CA GLY A 73 -16.38 0.70 15.97
C GLY A 73 -16.42 -0.81 15.71
N LEU A 74 -15.87 -1.26 14.60
CA LEU A 74 -15.73 -2.69 14.30
C LEU A 74 -14.78 -3.38 15.29
N ALA A 75 -13.70 -2.72 15.71
CA ALA A 75 -12.76 -3.25 16.69
C ALA A 75 -13.43 -3.54 18.05
N ALA A 76 -14.42 -2.75 18.44
CA ALA A 76 -15.18 -2.95 19.68
C ALA A 76 -16.00 -4.26 19.72
N THR A 77 -16.12 -4.96 18.60
CA THR A 77 -16.78 -6.29 18.54
C THR A 77 -15.85 -7.40 19.04
N PHE A 78 -14.52 -7.23 18.98
CA PHE A 78 -13.51 -8.26 19.25
C PHE A 78 -13.72 -9.55 18.45
N ASP A 79 -14.32 -9.47 17.24
CA ASP A 79 -14.75 -10.60 16.44
C ASP A 79 -13.98 -10.65 15.11
N GLU A 80 -12.96 -11.52 15.04
CA GLU A 80 -12.13 -11.72 13.85
C GLU A 80 -12.95 -12.28 12.67
N ASP A 81 -13.91 -13.18 12.95
CA ASP A 81 -14.74 -13.81 11.91
C ASP A 81 -15.67 -12.79 11.26
N LEU A 82 -16.21 -11.87 12.05
CA LEU A 82 -17.01 -10.74 11.54
C LEU A 82 -16.17 -9.85 10.63
N ILE A 83 -14.96 -9.48 11.04
CA ILE A 83 -14.05 -8.65 10.23
C ILE A 83 -13.70 -9.36 8.91
N TYR A 84 -13.41 -10.65 8.96
CA TYR A 84 -13.16 -11.44 7.76
C TYR A 84 -14.35 -11.40 6.79
N LYS A 85 -15.57 -11.65 7.28
CA LYS A 85 -16.81 -11.62 6.47
C LYS A 85 -17.06 -10.25 5.85
N ILE A 86 -16.87 -9.17 6.62
CA ILE A 86 -16.99 -7.80 6.12
C ILE A 86 -15.99 -7.56 4.98
N ALA A 87 -14.74 -7.91 5.17
CA ALA A 87 -13.70 -7.75 4.17
C ALA A 87 -13.95 -8.60 2.90
N ASP A 88 -14.50 -9.79 3.05
CA ASP A 88 -14.90 -10.64 1.94
C ASP A 88 -16.06 -10.02 1.12
N ILE A 89 -17.03 -9.41 1.79
CA ILE A 89 -18.12 -8.64 1.11
C ILE A 89 -17.53 -7.45 0.37
N ILE A 90 -16.67 -6.67 1.02
CA ILE A 90 -16.00 -5.50 0.42
C ILE A 90 -15.25 -5.89 -0.85
N SER A 91 -14.45 -6.95 -0.81
CA SER A 91 -13.68 -7.41 -1.97
C SER A 91 -14.56 -7.97 -3.08
N THR A 92 -15.70 -8.58 -2.75
CA THR A 92 -16.70 -9.05 -3.72
C THR A 92 -17.34 -7.87 -4.46
N GLU A 93 -17.80 -6.85 -3.73
CA GLU A 93 -18.32 -5.62 -4.33
C GLU A 93 -17.26 -4.90 -5.15
N GLY A 94 -16.02 -4.82 -4.66
CA GLY A 94 -14.90 -4.25 -5.38
C GLY A 94 -14.64 -4.92 -6.71
N ARG A 95 -14.64 -6.25 -6.75
CA ARG A 95 -14.50 -7.01 -8.00
C ARG A 95 -15.66 -6.80 -8.97
N ALA A 96 -16.90 -6.80 -8.47
CA ALA A 96 -18.07 -6.54 -9.31
C ALA A 96 -17.97 -5.17 -9.99
N LYS A 97 -17.61 -4.14 -9.23
CA LYS A 97 -17.40 -2.78 -9.74
C LYS A 97 -16.24 -2.71 -10.74
N TYR A 98 -15.11 -3.35 -10.43
CA TYR A 98 -13.95 -3.40 -11.32
C TYR A 98 -14.32 -4.02 -12.68
N HIS A 99 -14.98 -5.16 -12.69
CA HIS A 99 -15.35 -5.82 -13.94
C HIS A 99 -16.34 -4.98 -14.76
N GLU A 100 -17.29 -4.32 -14.11
CA GLU A 100 -18.23 -3.44 -14.81
C GLU A 100 -17.53 -2.20 -15.39
N ASN A 101 -16.59 -1.60 -14.65
CA ASN A 101 -15.81 -0.46 -15.11
C ASN A 101 -14.91 -0.87 -16.31
N VAL A 102 -14.22 -2.00 -16.20
CA VAL A 102 -13.39 -2.54 -17.29
C VAL A 102 -14.22 -2.82 -18.55
N ARG A 103 -15.45 -3.38 -18.40
CA ARG A 103 -16.37 -3.61 -19.52
C ARG A 103 -16.76 -2.32 -20.23
N LYS A 104 -16.82 -1.19 -19.49
CA LYS A 104 -17.08 0.16 -20.03
C LYS A 104 -15.83 0.88 -20.53
N GLY A 105 -14.65 0.26 -20.43
CA GLY A 105 -13.36 0.89 -20.79
C GLY A 105 -12.86 1.89 -19.76
N ASP A 106 -13.47 1.93 -18.56
CA ASP A 106 -13.14 2.86 -17.49
C ASP A 106 -12.13 2.23 -16.52
N ARG A 107 -10.92 2.79 -16.45
CA ARG A 107 -9.81 2.34 -15.61
C ARG A 107 -9.25 3.47 -14.75
N ASP A 108 -10.09 4.43 -14.42
CA ASP A 108 -9.73 5.60 -13.65
C ASP A 108 -9.55 5.30 -12.15
N ILE A 109 -9.18 6.31 -11.40
CA ILE A 109 -9.02 6.27 -9.93
C ILE A 109 -10.25 5.66 -9.24
N TYR A 110 -10.02 4.89 -8.19
CA TYR A 110 -11.03 4.18 -7.38
C TYR A 110 -11.76 3.02 -8.09
N LYS A 111 -11.27 2.58 -9.25
CA LYS A 111 -11.91 1.54 -10.06
C LYS A 111 -11.04 0.30 -10.25
N GLY A 112 -9.92 0.20 -9.51
CA GLY A 112 -9.01 -0.94 -9.49
C GLY A 112 -9.33 -1.97 -8.40
N LEU A 113 -8.39 -2.89 -8.20
CA LEU A 113 -8.46 -3.99 -7.23
C LEU A 113 -7.33 -3.95 -6.19
N THR A 114 -6.60 -2.86 -6.10
CA THR A 114 -5.55 -2.64 -5.10
C THR A 114 -6.09 -1.67 -4.04
N PHE A 115 -6.59 -2.20 -2.93
CA PHE A 115 -7.21 -1.39 -1.87
C PHE A 115 -6.16 -0.98 -0.84
N TRP A 116 -6.00 0.33 -0.64
CA TRP A 116 -5.09 0.87 0.38
C TRP A 116 -5.73 0.83 1.76
N SER A 117 -5.93 -0.39 2.24
CA SER A 117 -6.57 -0.78 3.48
C SER A 117 -6.02 -2.13 3.96
N PRO A 118 -5.96 -2.41 5.27
CA PRO A 118 -6.47 -1.65 6.42
C PRO A 118 -5.49 -0.62 6.97
N ASN A 119 -5.99 0.33 7.78
CA ASN A 119 -5.17 1.17 8.64
C ASN A 119 -4.91 0.44 9.96
N ILE A 120 -3.67 0.01 10.18
CA ILE A 120 -3.25 -0.74 11.38
C ILE A 120 -2.28 0.07 12.26
N ASN A 121 -2.33 1.40 12.16
CA ASN A 121 -1.60 2.25 13.08
C ASN A 121 -2.18 2.16 14.50
N ILE A 122 -1.31 2.28 15.49
CA ILE A 122 -1.70 2.35 16.90
C ILE A 122 -2.19 3.76 17.21
N PHE A 123 -3.45 3.88 17.66
CA PHE A 123 -4.05 5.16 18.01
C PHE A 123 -3.57 5.62 19.39
N ARG A 124 -2.47 6.39 19.44
CA ARG A 124 -1.84 6.86 20.69
C ARG A 124 -2.07 8.34 21.01
N ASP A 125 -2.40 9.16 20.03
CA ASP A 125 -2.54 10.61 20.19
C ASP A 125 -3.93 11.07 19.73
N PRO A 126 -4.77 11.60 20.65
CA PRO A 126 -6.13 12.04 20.30
C PRO A 126 -6.17 13.23 19.34
N ARG A 127 -5.05 13.93 19.13
CA ARG A 127 -4.93 15.02 18.17
C ARG A 127 -4.74 14.51 16.74
N TRP A 128 -4.53 13.21 16.55
CA TRP A 128 -4.46 12.63 15.22
C TRP A 128 -5.84 12.51 14.58
N GLY A 129 -6.06 13.19 13.44
CA GLY A 129 -7.36 13.28 12.76
C GLY A 129 -7.91 11.97 12.18
N ARG A 130 -7.13 10.87 12.16
CA ARG A 130 -7.48 9.59 11.53
C ARG A 130 -7.63 8.42 12.50
N GLY A 131 -7.73 8.70 13.82
CA GLY A 131 -7.85 7.66 14.85
C GLY A 131 -9.04 6.70 14.63
N HIS A 132 -10.16 7.21 14.13
CA HIS A 132 -11.36 6.41 13.85
C HIS A 132 -11.18 5.37 12.72
N GLU A 133 -10.17 5.53 11.88
CA GLU A 133 -9.83 4.57 10.83
C GLU A 133 -9.08 3.33 11.34
N THR A 134 -8.67 3.32 12.61
CA THR A 134 -7.83 2.26 13.21
C THR A 134 -8.64 1.29 14.05
N TYR A 135 -8.01 0.18 14.42
CA TYR A 135 -8.56 -0.79 15.38
C TYR A 135 -8.27 -0.45 16.85
N GLY A 136 -7.71 0.74 17.14
CA GLY A 136 -7.46 1.24 18.48
C GLY A 136 -5.98 1.24 18.89
N GLU A 137 -5.75 1.13 20.19
CA GLU A 137 -4.41 1.31 20.77
C GLU A 137 -3.66 -0.01 21.07
N ASP A 138 -4.38 -1.15 21.07
CA ASP A 138 -3.77 -2.43 21.40
C ASP A 138 -3.11 -3.08 20.18
N PRO A 139 -1.80 -3.42 20.23
CA PRO A 139 -1.08 -4.00 19.10
C PRO A 139 -1.55 -5.41 18.75
N TYR A 140 -1.99 -6.20 19.73
CA TYR A 140 -2.45 -7.58 19.49
C TYR A 140 -3.82 -7.59 18.83
N LEU A 141 -4.79 -6.86 19.37
CA LEU A 141 -6.12 -6.72 18.76
C LEU A 141 -6.01 -6.17 17.32
N THR A 142 -5.20 -5.12 17.13
CA THR A 142 -4.95 -4.54 15.80
C THR A 142 -4.36 -5.59 14.85
N ALA A 143 -3.42 -6.41 15.31
CA ALA A 143 -2.83 -7.47 14.50
C ALA A 143 -3.87 -8.53 14.11
N ARG A 144 -4.69 -9.01 15.05
CA ARG A 144 -5.69 -10.06 14.78
C ARG A 144 -6.76 -9.59 13.80
N LEU A 145 -7.37 -8.43 14.05
CA LEU A 145 -8.38 -7.86 13.16
C LEU A 145 -7.80 -7.47 11.80
N GLY A 146 -6.58 -6.94 11.77
CA GLY A 146 -5.88 -6.63 10.52
C GLY A 146 -5.60 -7.87 9.68
N VAL A 147 -5.16 -8.98 10.29
CA VAL A 147 -4.96 -10.27 9.60
C VAL A 147 -6.28 -10.80 9.03
N ALA A 148 -7.36 -10.74 9.80
CA ALA A 148 -8.70 -11.14 9.33
C ALA A 148 -9.15 -10.31 8.13
N PHE A 149 -9.00 -8.99 8.21
CA PHE A 149 -9.34 -8.06 7.12
C PHE A 149 -8.55 -8.35 5.85
N VAL A 150 -7.22 -8.48 5.94
CA VAL A 150 -6.37 -8.80 4.77
C VAL A 150 -6.78 -10.11 4.12
N LYS A 151 -7.01 -11.17 4.91
CA LYS A 151 -7.46 -12.47 4.39
C LYS A 151 -8.80 -12.36 3.67
N GLY A 152 -9.75 -11.61 4.20
CA GLY A 152 -11.05 -11.38 3.54
C GLY A 152 -10.93 -10.57 2.24
N ILE A 153 -10.07 -9.55 2.21
CA ILE A 153 -9.81 -8.78 0.97
C ILE A 153 -9.12 -9.66 -0.09
N GLN A 154 -8.07 -10.42 0.31
CA GLN A 154 -7.23 -11.15 -0.64
C GLN A 154 -7.83 -12.49 -1.07
N GLY A 155 -8.78 -13.02 -0.30
CA GLY A 155 -9.41 -14.31 -0.59
C GLY A 155 -8.46 -15.49 -0.35
N ASN A 156 -8.87 -16.66 -0.84
CA ASN A 156 -8.17 -17.93 -0.58
C ASN A 156 -7.80 -18.71 -1.86
N ASP A 157 -7.89 -18.09 -3.04
CA ASP A 157 -7.42 -18.72 -4.27
C ASP A 157 -5.89 -18.91 -4.23
N ARG A 158 -5.42 -20.05 -4.73
CA ARG A 158 -3.99 -20.42 -4.65
C ARG A 158 -3.11 -19.65 -5.63
N LYS A 159 -3.67 -19.11 -6.69
CA LYS A 159 -2.92 -18.44 -7.77
C LYS A 159 -3.21 -16.95 -7.85
N TYR A 160 -4.47 -16.55 -7.63
CA TYR A 160 -4.91 -15.18 -7.85
C TYR A 160 -5.50 -14.56 -6.60
N LEU A 161 -5.08 -13.34 -6.28
CA LEU A 161 -5.74 -12.56 -5.24
C LEU A 161 -7.14 -12.16 -5.69
N LYS A 162 -8.11 -12.21 -4.78
CA LYS A 162 -9.45 -11.66 -5.01
C LYS A 162 -9.37 -10.13 -5.20
N ALA A 163 -8.64 -9.45 -4.32
CA ALA A 163 -8.15 -8.09 -4.46
C ALA A 163 -6.86 -7.95 -3.64
N ALA A 164 -6.07 -6.93 -3.85
CA ALA A 164 -4.88 -6.69 -3.05
C ALA A 164 -5.20 -5.79 -1.85
N ALA A 165 -4.73 -6.15 -0.67
CA ALA A 165 -4.76 -5.32 0.53
C ALA A 165 -3.44 -4.60 0.74
N CYS A 166 -3.46 -3.49 1.49
CA CYS A 166 -2.29 -2.69 1.80
C CYS A 166 -2.26 -2.32 3.28
N ALA A 167 -1.25 -2.80 3.99
CA ALA A 167 -1.02 -2.43 5.38
C ALA A 167 -0.51 -0.99 5.48
N LYS A 168 -1.22 -0.11 6.17
CA LYS A 168 -0.85 1.30 6.30
C LYS A 168 -1.04 1.85 7.71
N HIS A 169 -0.30 2.87 8.03
CA HIS A 169 0.82 3.54 7.35
C HIS A 169 2.12 3.18 8.07
N TYR A 170 3.08 2.63 7.36
CA TYR A 170 4.30 2.03 7.93
C TYR A 170 5.40 3.10 8.05
N ALA A 171 5.85 3.53 9.26
CA ALA A 171 5.38 3.11 10.57
C ALA A 171 5.32 4.30 11.54
N VAL A 172 4.74 4.04 12.73
CA VAL A 172 4.65 5.02 13.83
C VAL A 172 3.86 6.29 13.45
N HIS A 173 2.88 6.15 12.55
CA HIS A 173 2.03 7.24 12.08
C HIS A 173 0.82 7.39 13.00
N SER A 174 0.78 8.42 13.82
CA SER A 174 -0.34 8.92 14.62
C SER A 174 0.10 10.13 15.48
N GLY A 175 0.84 11.04 14.87
CA GLY A 175 1.18 12.32 15.48
C GLY A 175 0.06 13.36 15.36
N PRO A 176 0.24 14.57 15.90
CA PRO A 176 -0.71 15.67 15.73
C PRO A 176 -1.01 15.93 14.25
N GLU A 177 -2.29 16.13 13.91
CA GLU A 177 -2.72 16.31 12.52
C GLU A 177 -2.06 17.52 11.85
N SER A 178 -1.83 18.61 12.60
CA SER A 178 -1.15 19.82 12.11
C SER A 178 0.30 19.58 11.67
N GLU A 179 0.91 18.48 12.14
CA GLU A 179 2.31 18.13 11.84
C GLU A 179 2.43 16.97 10.86
N ARG A 180 1.36 16.54 10.21
CA ARG A 180 1.31 15.36 9.34
C ARG A 180 2.52 15.26 8.40
N HIS A 181 2.91 16.37 7.78
CA HIS A 181 3.95 16.44 6.76
C HIS A 181 5.37 16.79 7.29
N SER A 182 5.51 17.01 8.60
CA SER A 182 6.81 17.40 9.19
C SER A 182 7.19 16.57 10.42
N PHE A 183 6.24 15.81 10.99
CA PHE A 183 6.41 15.09 12.24
C PHE A 183 7.59 14.11 12.19
N ASN A 184 8.35 14.06 13.29
CA ASN A 184 9.36 13.04 13.51
C ASN A 184 9.00 12.21 14.74
N ALA A 185 8.52 11.01 14.54
CA ALA A 185 8.22 10.08 15.61
C ALA A 185 9.52 9.54 16.23
N VAL A 186 9.90 10.04 17.37
CA VAL A 186 11.04 9.52 18.12
C VAL A 186 10.56 8.38 19.02
N VAL A 187 11.07 7.19 18.79
CA VAL A 187 10.60 5.96 19.45
C VAL A 187 11.79 5.09 19.84
N SER A 188 11.73 4.47 21.04
CA SER A 188 12.76 3.52 21.46
C SER A 188 12.72 2.26 20.58
N LYS A 189 13.85 1.53 20.51
CA LYS A 189 13.88 0.23 19.79
C LYS A 189 12.89 -0.76 20.37
N LYS A 190 12.67 -0.72 21.69
CA LYS A 190 11.71 -1.57 22.40
C LYS A 190 10.29 -1.24 21.95
N ASP A 191 9.87 0.01 22.07
CA ASP A 191 8.50 0.42 21.72
C ASP A 191 8.22 0.23 20.23
N LEU A 192 9.21 0.50 19.37
CA LEU A 192 9.08 0.21 17.94
C LEU A 192 8.74 -1.27 17.70
N ARG A 193 9.46 -2.18 18.37
CA ARG A 193 9.31 -3.63 18.19
C ARG A 193 8.13 -4.26 18.91
N GLU A 194 7.71 -3.69 20.04
CA GLU A 194 6.66 -4.27 20.89
C GLU A 194 5.29 -3.60 20.67
N THR A 195 5.25 -2.37 20.18
CA THR A 195 4.00 -1.61 20.02
C THR A 195 3.68 -1.32 18.54
N TYR A 196 4.61 -0.72 17.79
CA TYR A 196 4.29 -0.17 16.47
C TYR A 196 4.46 -1.14 15.31
N LEU A 197 5.34 -2.12 15.41
CA LEU A 197 5.61 -3.08 14.34
C LEU A 197 4.83 -4.40 14.42
N PRO A 198 4.28 -4.87 15.57
CA PRO A 198 3.67 -6.20 15.66
C PRO A 198 2.53 -6.42 14.66
N ALA A 199 1.63 -5.47 14.49
CA ALA A 199 0.52 -5.59 13.55
C ALA A 199 1.03 -5.72 12.10
N PHE A 200 1.98 -4.88 11.66
CA PHE A 200 2.60 -4.99 10.34
C PHE A 200 3.28 -6.34 10.12
N LYS A 201 4.05 -6.80 11.13
CA LYS A 201 4.70 -8.12 11.07
C LYS A 201 3.69 -9.25 10.93
N ALA A 202 2.57 -9.20 11.66
CA ALA A 202 1.50 -10.20 11.56
C ALA A 202 0.86 -10.19 10.17
N LEU A 203 0.54 -9.02 9.60
CA LEU A 203 -0.04 -8.93 8.27
C LEU A 203 0.92 -9.47 7.18
N VAL A 204 2.22 -9.22 7.31
CA VAL A 204 3.23 -9.76 6.39
C VAL A 204 3.38 -11.27 6.55
N LYS A 205 3.54 -11.77 7.80
CA LYS A 205 3.89 -13.18 8.05
C LYS A 205 2.69 -14.11 7.95
N GLU A 206 1.53 -13.71 8.47
CA GLU A 206 0.36 -14.58 8.61
C GLU A 206 -0.67 -14.39 7.50
N ALA A 207 -0.93 -13.13 7.10
CA ALA A 207 -1.91 -12.81 6.06
C ALA A 207 -1.30 -12.67 4.67
N LYS A 208 0.05 -12.62 4.55
CA LYS A 208 0.75 -12.42 3.27
C LYS A 208 0.23 -11.19 2.52
N VAL A 209 0.09 -10.07 3.25
CA VAL A 209 -0.41 -8.81 2.67
C VAL A 209 0.40 -8.44 1.43
N GLU A 210 -0.32 -8.06 0.35
CA GLU A 210 0.30 -7.77 -0.96
C GLU A 210 1.04 -6.45 -0.98
N ALA A 211 0.56 -5.44 -0.24
CA ALA A 211 1.19 -4.13 -0.25
C ALA A 211 1.41 -3.58 1.17
N VAL A 212 2.39 -2.70 1.28
CA VAL A 212 2.65 -1.88 2.47
C VAL A 212 2.78 -0.43 2.03
N MET A 213 2.12 0.49 2.72
CA MET A 213 2.23 1.92 2.44
C MET A 213 3.11 2.60 3.49
N GLY A 214 4.18 3.24 3.03
CA GLY A 214 5.03 4.09 3.88
C GLY A 214 4.27 5.32 4.35
N ALA A 215 4.49 5.72 5.62
CA ALA A 215 3.80 6.85 6.23
C ALA A 215 4.37 8.21 5.80
N TYR A 216 3.61 9.27 6.06
CA TYR A 216 4.06 10.66 5.85
C TYR A 216 5.24 11.05 6.73
N ASN A 217 5.21 10.65 8.00
CA ASN A 217 6.17 11.10 9.02
C ASN A 217 7.57 10.52 8.82
N ARG A 218 8.52 11.10 9.54
CA ARG A 218 9.79 10.44 9.85
C ARG A 218 9.64 9.54 11.06
N THR A 219 10.43 8.48 11.10
CA THR A 219 10.63 7.65 12.30
C THR A 219 12.10 7.65 12.65
N ASN A 220 12.44 8.16 13.84
CA ASN A 220 13.81 8.33 14.30
C ASN A 220 14.71 9.09 13.30
N GLY A 221 14.15 10.10 12.64
CA GLY A 221 14.85 10.95 11.66
C GLY A 221 14.77 10.47 10.21
N GLU A 222 14.48 9.20 9.93
CA GLU A 222 14.32 8.68 8.57
C GLU A 222 12.89 8.90 8.07
N PRO A 223 12.66 9.48 6.87
CA PRO A 223 11.35 9.52 6.23
C PRO A 223 10.84 8.09 6.01
N CYS A 224 9.63 7.76 6.42
CA CYS A 224 9.13 6.38 6.34
C CYS A 224 9.15 5.80 4.91
N CYS A 225 8.84 6.63 3.89
CA CYS A 225 8.91 6.21 2.48
C CYS A 225 10.34 6.19 1.90
N GLY A 226 11.35 6.58 2.67
CA GLY A 226 12.78 6.58 2.30
C GLY A 226 13.66 5.97 3.39
N SER A 227 13.09 5.18 4.29
CA SER A 227 13.80 4.55 5.39
C SER A 227 14.35 3.19 4.98
N LYS A 228 15.68 3.10 4.84
CA LYS A 228 16.34 1.81 4.64
C LYS A 228 16.06 0.86 5.81
N THR A 229 16.11 1.39 7.04
CA THR A 229 15.83 0.61 8.26
C THR A 229 14.44 -0.06 8.22
N LEU A 230 13.40 0.70 7.88
CA LEU A 230 12.03 0.17 7.85
C LEU A 230 11.77 -0.69 6.62
N LEU A 231 12.05 -0.17 5.41
CA LEU A 231 11.62 -0.80 4.16
C LEU A 231 12.52 -1.96 3.73
N THR A 232 13.83 -1.84 3.90
CA THR A 232 14.79 -2.89 3.51
C THR A 232 15.08 -3.82 4.68
N ASP A 233 15.73 -3.32 5.73
CA ASP A 233 16.30 -4.16 6.77
C ASP A 233 15.21 -4.92 7.56
N ILE A 234 14.09 -4.25 7.92
CA ILE A 234 13.02 -4.88 8.69
C ILE A 234 11.99 -5.55 7.78
N LEU A 235 11.40 -4.80 6.85
CA LEU A 235 10.27 -5.30 6.06
C LEU A 235 10.69 -6.42 5.10
N ARG A 236 11.71 -6.19 4.28
CA ARG A 236 12.16 -7.15 3.27
C ARG A 236 13.09 -8.21 3.81
N ASP A 237 14.17 -7.82 4.50
CA ASP A 237 15.22 -8.77 4.90
C ASP A 237 14.81 -9.59 6.12
N GLU A 238 14.30 -8.95 7.20
CA GLU A 238 13.92 -9.68 8.42
C GLU A 238 12.58 -10.40 8.26
N TRP A 239 11.56 -9.74 7.66
CA TRP A 239 10.23 -10.35 7.54
C TRP A 239 10.02 -11.10 6.24
N GLY A 240 10.85 -10.90 5.23
CA GLY A 240 10.77 -11.57 3.94
C GLY A 240 9.58 -11.12 3.11
N PHE A 241 9.17 -9.85 3.23
CA PHE A 241 8.08 -9.27 2.44
C PHE A 241 8.40 -9.33 0.94
N LYS A 242 7.45 -9.82 0.14
CA LYS A 242 7.62 -10.03 -1.31
C LYS A 242 6.75 -9.12 -2.17
N GLY A 243 5.76 -8.45 -1.56
CA GLY A 243 4.87 -7.53 -2.25
C GLY A 243 5.52 -6.18 -2.56
N HIS A 244 4.72 -5.20 -2.92
CA HIS A 244 5.21 -3.85 -3.24
C HIS A 244 5.02 -2.86 -2.09
N VAL A 245 5.90 -1.87 -2.05
CA VAL A 245 5.80 -0.72 -1.14
C VAL A 245 5.32 0.49 -1.93
N THR A 246 4.21 1.08 -1.51
CA THR A 246 3.74 2.37 -2.04
C THR A 246 4.04 3.49 -1.06
N SER A 247 4.30 4.70 -1.58
CA SER A 247 4.30 5.89 -0.72
C SER A 247 2.87 6.28 -0.33
N ASP A 248 2.70 6.97 0.79
CA ASP A 248 1.51 7.80 0.97
C ASP A 248 1.51 8.95 -0.05
N CYS A 249 0.34 9.55 -0.29
CA CYS A 249 0.16 10.49 -1.39
C CYS A 249 0.99 11.77 -1.16
N TRP A 250 1.91 12.03 -2.10
CA TRP A 250 2.91 13.12 -2.04
C TRP A 250 3.91 13.03 -0.88
N ALA A 251 3.93 11.97 -0.07
CA ALA A 251 4.85 11.82 1.06
C ALA A 251 6.34 11.95 0.68
N ILE A 252 6.72 11.64 -0.56
CA ILE A 252 8.11 11.81 -1.03
C ILE A 252 8.46 13.29 -1.24
N LYS A 253 7.46 14.14 -1.50
CA LYS A 253 7.62 15.60 -1.56
C LYS A 253 8.04 16.16 -0.20
N ASP A 254 7.52 15.58 0.88
CA ASP A 254 7.85 15.99 2.23
C ASP A 254 9.35 15.86 2.56
N PHE A 255 10.09 14.98 1.86
CA PHE A 255 11.53 14.81 2.12
C PHE A 255 12.32 16.12 1.98
N TYR A 256 11.94 16.97 1.02
CA TYR A 256 12.61 18.26 0.80
C TYR A 256 11.77 19.49 1.23
N GLU A 257 10.44 19.37 1.38
CA GLU A 257 9.60 20.49 1.81
C GLU A 257 9.28 20.49 3.31
N GLY A 258 9.04 19.32 3.92
CA GLY A 258 8.64 19.21 5.33
C GLY A 258 9.73 18.63 6.24
N HIS A 259 10.44 17.60 5.75
CA HIS A 259 11.45 16.89 6.54
C HIS A 259 12.85 17.50 6.43
N MET A 260 13.15 18.20 5.33
CA MET A 260 14.45 18.81 5.03
C MET A 260 15.62 17.80 5.06
N VAL A 261 15.37 16.55 4.67
CA VAL A 261 16.40 15.48 4.61
C VAL A 261 17.04 15.36 3.24
N THR A 262 16.41 15.90 2.22
CA THR A 262 16.96 16.10 0.86
C THR A 262 16.76 17.55 0.45
N LYS A 263 17.38 17.96 -0.68
CA LYS A 263 17.29 19.34 -1.16
C LYS A 263 16.37 19.49 -2.37
N THR A 264 16.17 18.42 -3.12
CA THR A 264 15.48 18.45 -4.41
C THR A 264 14.58 17.24 -4.62
N ALA A 265 13.64 17.33 -5.55
CA ALA A 265 12.78 16.20 -5.92
C ALA A 265 13.59 15.03 -6.50
N PRO A 266 14.60 15.19 -7.40
CA PRO A 266 15.46 14.09 -7.84
C PRO A 266 16.16 13.35 -6.70
N GLU A 267 16.76 14.07 -5.73
CA GLU A 267 17.37 13.46 -4.55
C GLU A 267 16.37 12.66 -3.73
N SER A 268 15.13 13.19 -3.56
CA SER A 268 14.07 12.54 -2.79
C SER A 268 13.61 11.24 -3.44
N VAL A 269 13.40 11.23 -4.76
CA VAL A 269 12.96 10.01 -5.46
C VAL A 269 14.08 8.96 -5.50
N ALA A 270 15.33 9.38 -5.65
CA ALA A 270 16.48 8.49 -5.58
C ALA A 270 16.60 7.83 -4.18
N LEU A 271 16.41 8.61 -3.10
CA LEU A 271 16.38 8.08 -1.75
C LEU A 271 15.24 7.07 -1.56
N ALA A 272 14.01 7.41 -1.98
CA ALA A 272 12.84 6.56 -1.84
C ALA A 272 13.06 5.19 -2.54
N VAL A 273 13.45 5.21 -3.81
CA VAL A 273 13.65 3.96 -4.60
C VAL A 273 14.80 3.12 -4.04
N ARG A 274 15.93 3.73 -3.70
CA ARG A 274 17.08 3.01 -3.10
C ARG A 274 16.75 2.39 -1.75
N SER A 275 15.80 2.97 -1.00
CA SER A 275 15.33 2.45 0.29
C SER A 275 14.25 1.38 0.16
N GLY A 276 13.71 1.13 -1.06
CA GLY A 276 12.75 0.06 -1.31
C GLY A 276 11.29 0.51 -1.47
N CYS A 277 11.03 1.78 -1.78
CA CYS A 277 9.72 2.27 -2.19
C CYS A 277 9.53 2.02 -3.70
N ASP A 278 8.52 1.23 -4.06
CA ASP A 278 8.32 0.75 -5.44
C ASP A 278 7.33 1.62 -6.23
N LEU A 279 6.33 2.19 -5.53
CA LEU A 279 5.23 2.92 -6.16
C LEU A 279 5.03 4.28 -5.50
N ASN A 280 4.87 5.32 -6.31
CA ASN A 280 4.60 6.67 -5.83
C ASN A 280 3.12 7.05 -5.96
N CYS A 281 2.45 7.33 -4.84
CA CYS A 281 1.20 8.07 -4.88
C CYS A 281 1.48 9.56 -5.12
N GLY A 282 1.30 9.98 -6.35
CA GLY A 282 1.69 11.30 -6.87
C GLY A 282 2.41 11.15 -8.19
N ASN A 283 3.15 12.17 -8.57
CA ASN A 283 3.86 12.23 -9.86
C ASN A 283 5.39 12.42 -9.72
N LEU A 284 5.93 12.35 -8.50
CA LEU A 284 7.33 12.70 -8.29
C LEU A 284 8.30 11.72 -8.95
N PHE A 285 7.95 10.43 -9.05
CA PHE A 285 8.86 9.43 -9.61
C PHE A 285 9.22 9.67 -11.08
N ILE A 286 8.51 10.57 -11.79
CA ILE A 286 8.96 11.02 -13.12
C ILE A 286 10.36 11.66 -13.07
N ASN A 287 10.76 12.22 -11.92
CA ASN A 287 12.09 12.77 -11.72
C ASN A 287 13.21 11.70 -11.68
N LEU A 288 12.86 10.40 -11.64
CA LEU A 288 13.86 9.32 -11.80
C LEU A 288 14.54 9.34 -13.17
N LEU A 289 13.94 9.99 -14.17
CA LEU A 289 14.55 10.17 -15.49
C LEU A 289 15.77 11.11 -15.48
N ILE A 290 15.92 11.89 -14.39
CA ILE A 290 16.99 12.87 -14.21
C ILE A 290 17.74 12.73 -12.88
N ALA A 291 17.44 11.71 -12.08
CA ALA A 291 18.00 11.45 -10.74
C ALA A 291 19.33 10.70 -10.77
#